data_08fe8a28b7cae0f4b706944dab82b930
#
_entry.id   08fe8a28b7cae0f4b706944dab82b930
#
_cell.length_a   1.000
_cell.length_b   1.000
_cell.length_c   1.000
_cell.angle_alpha   90.00
_cell.angle_beta   90.00
_cell.angle_gamma   90.00
#
_symmetry.space_group_name_H-M   'P 1'
#
loop_
_entity.id
_entity.type
_entity.pdbx_description
1 polymer ?
#
loop_
_entity_poly.entity_id
_entity_poly.type
_entity_poly.pdbx_seq_one_letter_code
_entity_poly.pdbx_strand_id
1 'polypeptide(L)'
;MAPRKRARSAVTSPPSKHEAAAWVSKPEATALVLSGGEVWPAGIALQRQQKLLCDVELKVDSTQFYAHRCVLAVGSQFFKALYTGGMPEKKGPKSLDQLSAVTFEAALTWLYEGSCSLVTHDGLVPLLEAADLLGVVPLRDAVVDAIIKRLTPDSCVGAWGLASRHILPPLADAARRVCLESFTALTASGADQHQP
;
A
#
# COMPACT_ATOMS: atom_id res chain seq x y z
N MET A 1 -39.95 -22.62 -35.43
CA MET A 1 -38.48 -22.61 -35.26
C MET A 1 -38.11 -21.24 -34.73
N ALA A 2 -37.89 -21.11 -33.42
CA ALA A 2 -37.60 -19.85 -32.74
C ALA A 2 -36.10 -19.78 -32.42
N PRO A 3 -35.42 -18.63 -32.58
CA PRO A 3 -33.97 -18.55 -32.35
C PRO A 3 -33.65 -18.45 -30.85
N ARG A 4 -32.70 -19.30 -30.42
CA ARG A 4 -32.12 -19.29 -29.08
C ARG A 4 -31.38 -17.98 -28.81
N LYS A 5 -31.83 -17.20 -27.82
CA LYS A 5 -31.09 -16.06 -27.26
C LYS A 5 -29.84 -16.58 -26.53
N ARG A 6 -28.66 -16.21 -27.01
CA ARG A 6 -27.39 -16.36 -26.30
C ARG A 6 -27.41 -15.48 -25.04
N ALA A 7 -27.22 -16.11 -23.89
CA ALA A 7 -26.98 -15.40 -22.64
C ALA A 7 -25.62 -14.67 -22.75
N ARG A 8 -25.64 -13.34 -22.56
CA ARG A 8 -24.45 -12.52 -22.36
C ARG A 8 -23.90 -12.84 -20.99
N SER A 9 -22.68 -13.36 -20.93
CA SER A 9 -21.91 -13.48 -19.70
C SER A 9 -21.79 -12.08 -19.05
N ALA A 10 -22.22 -11.99 -17.82
CA ALA A 10 -22.06 -10.80 -17.00
C ALA A 10 -20.55 -10.58 -16.78
N VAL A 11 -20.04 -9.48 -17.33
CA VAL A 11 -18.74 -8.95 -16.97
C VAL A 11 -18.89 -8.44 -15.54
N THR A 12 -18.35 -9.16 -14.57
CA THR A 12 -18.28 -8.73 -13.18
C THR A 12 -17.41 -7.48 -13.11
N SER A 13 -18.01 -6.41 -12.61
CA SER A 13 -17.32 -5.14 -12.32
C SER A 13 -16.15 -5.40 -11.38
N PRO A 14 -15.02 -4.65 -11.50
CA PRO A 14 -13.90 -4.80 -10.59
C PRO A 14 -14.36 -4.54 -9.13
N PRO A 15 -13.82 -5.29 -8.15
CA PRO A 15 -14.21 -5.15 -6.75
C PRO A 15 -13.98 -3.72 -6.25
N SER A 16 -14.88 -3.24 -5.40
CA SER A 16 -14.82 -1.89 -4.82
C SER A 16 -13.58 -1.73 -3.94
N LYS A 17 -13.16 -0.47 -3.70
CA LYS A 17 -11.97 -0.15 -2.88
C LYS A 17 -12.00 -0.80 -1.49
N HIS A 18 -13.19 -1.10 -0.94
CA HIS A 18 -13.36 -1.76 0.35
C HIS A 18 -13.16 -3.28 0.31
N GLU A 19 -13.44 -3.93 -0.82
CA GLU A 19 -13.23 -5.39 -0.94
C GLU A 19 -11.77 -5.78 -1.13
N ALA A 20 -10.93 -4.86 -1.63
CA ALA A 20 -9.51 -5.12 -1.83
C ALA A 20 -8.71 -5.25 -0.52
N ALA A 21 -9.23 -4.76 0.60
CA ALA A 21 -8.54 -4.80 1.91
C ALA A 21 -8.88 -6.06 2.75
N ALA A 22 -10.03 -6.68 2.51
CA ALA A 22 -10.56 -7.75 3.37
C ALA A 22 -9.74 -9.06 3.32
N TRP A 23 -8.98 -9.31 2.27
CA TRP A 23 -8.20 -10.56 2.13
C TRP A 23 -6.81 -10.52 2.80
N VAL A 24 -6.35 -9.35 3.22
CA VAL A 24 -5.07 -9.21 3.96
C VAL A 24 -5.27 -9.47 5.47
N SER A 25 -6.51 -9.56 5.91
CA SER A 25 -6.87 -9.65 7.32
C SER A 25 -6.73 -11.07 7.86
N LYS A 26 -5.58 -11.40 8.47
CA LYS A 26 -5.52 -12.43 9.51
C LYS A 26 -5.31 -11.73 10.86
N PRO A 27 -6.10 -12.06 11.89
CA PRO A 27 -6.01 -11.38 13.18
C PRO A 27 -4.80 -11.92 13.97
N GLU A 28 -3.63 -11.44 13.66
CA GLU A 28 -2.51 -11.51 14.60
C GLU A 28 -2.27 -10.08 15.11
N ALA A 29 -2.50 -9.89 16.40
CA ALA A 29 -2.37 -8.61 17.10
C ALA A 29 -0.91 -8.14 17.25
N THR A 30 -0.01 -8.58 16.38
CA THR A 30 1.38 -8.18 16.39
C THR A 30 1.56 -7.02 15.43
N ALA A 31 1.96 -5.88 15.94
CA ALA A 31 2.30 -4.72 15.13
C ALA A 31 3.34 -5.10 14.06
N LEU A 32 3.02 -4.82 12.81
CA LEU A 32 3.92 -5.05 11.68
C LEU A 32 4.90 -3.88 11.58
N VAL A 33 6.19 -4.16 11.72
CA VAL A 33 7.26 -3.16 11.52
C VAL A 33 7.84 -3.35 10.12
N LEU A 34 7.78 -2.31 9.33
CA LEU A 34 8.46 -2.18 8.04
C LEU A 34 9.75 -1.39 8.26
N SER A 35 10.85 -1.78 7.61
CA SER A 35 12.15 -1.12 7.69
C SER A 35 12.86 -1.20 6.34
N GLY A 36 13.84 -0.33 6.11
CA GLY A 36 14.64 -0.28 4.87
C GLY A 36 14.63 1.09 4.19
N GLY A 37 14.05 2.12 4.83
CA GLY A 37 14.16 3.49 4.38
C GLY A 37 15.48 4.15 4.76
N GLU A 38 15.70 5.38 4.26
CA GLU A 38 16.83 6.21 4.68
C GLU A 38 16.71 6.60 6.15
N VAL A 39 17.83 6.52 6.87
CA VAL A 39 17.90 6.88 8.28
C VAL A 39 18.52 8.27 8.40
N TRP A 40 17.73 9.22 8.84
CA TRP A 40 18.20 10.56 9.20
C TRP A 40 18.78 10.57 10.62
N PRO A 41 19.60 11.58 10.96
CA PRO A 41 19.97 11.77 12.37
C PRO A 41 18.74 11.83 13.25
N ALA A 42 18.73 11.10 14.37
CA ALA A 42 17.58 10.93 15.25
C ALA A 42 16.94 12.25 15.73
N GLY A 43 17.72 13.33 15.76
CA GLY A 43 17.24 14.66 16.11
C GLY A 43 16.20 15.24 15.16
N ILE A 44 16.19 14.86 13.87
CA ILE A 44 15.25 15.43 12.89
C ILE A 44 13.82 14.94 13.13
N ALA A 45 13.64 13.67 13.47
CA ALA A 45 12.33 13.15 13.84
C ALA A 45 11.78 13.86 15.11
N LEU A 46 12.64 14.08 16.10
CA LEU A 46 12.29 14.81 17.31
C LEU A 46 11.92 16.28 17.01
N GLN A 47 12.66 16.95 16.12
CA GLN A 47 12.33 18.32 15.69
C GLN A 47 10.95 18.38 15.03
N ARG A 48 10.59 17.39 14.19
CA ARG A 48 9.25 17.29 13.62
C ARG A 48 8.18 17.17 14.70
N GLN A 49 8.37 16.27 15.68
CA GLN A 49 7.43 16.07 16.78
C GLN A 49 7.23 17.35 17.59
N GLN A 50 8.29 18.12 17.81
CA GLN A 50 8.28 19.40 18.52
C GLN A 50 7.89 20.58 17.61
N LYS A 51 7.60 20.34 16.34
CA LYS A 51 7.30 21.36 15.30
C LYS A 51 8.39 22.41 15.13
N LEU A 52 9.64 22.06 15.46
CA LEU A 52 10.79 22.95 15.34
C LEU A 52 11.30 22.94 13.89
N LEU A 53 11.57 24.12 13.37
CA LEU A 53 12.09 24.34 12.02
C LEU A 53 11.24 23.72 10.89
N CYS A 54 10.01 23.31 11.18
CA CYS A 54 9.08 22.84 10.16
C CYS A 54 8.68 24.03 9.27
N ASP A 55 8.94 23.90 7.97
CA ASP A 55 8.72 24.93 6.98
C ASP A 55 7.58 24.60 6.02
N VAL A 56 6.85 23.49 6.28
CA VAL A 56 5.64 23.12 5.56
C VAL A 56 4.56 22.58 6.49
N GLU A 57 3.33 22.96 6.16
CA GLU A 57 2.12 22.47 6.79
C GLU A 57 1.28 21.71 5.75
N LEU A 58 0.87 20.49 6.09
CA LEU A 58 0.08 19.62 5.25
C LEU A 58 -1.22 19.30 5.96
N LYS A 59 -2.31 19.23 5.21
CA LYS A 59 -3.62 18.85 5.74
C LYS A 59 -4.05 17.54 5.10
N VAL A 60 -4.32 16.53 5.92
CA VAL A 60 -4.83 15.23 5.49
C VAL A 60 -6.07 14.93 6.32
N ASP A 61 -7.19 14.73 5.66
CA ASP A 61 -8.50 14.72 6.30
C ASP A 61 -8.71 16.01 7.13
N SER A 62 -8.98 15.87 8.42
CA SER A 62 -9.08 16.99 9.38
C SER A 62 -7.80 17.24 10.17
N THR A 63 -6.73 16.47 9.92
CA THR A 63 -5.47 16.51 10.70
C THR A 63 -4.42 17.37 10.02
N GLN A 64 -3.75 18.20 10.81
CA GLN A 64 -2.62 19.02 10.37
C GLN A 64 -1.30 18.33 10.71
N PHE A 65 -0.41 18.27 9.73
CA PHE A 65 0.92 17.70 9.84
C PHE A 65 1.97 18.77 9.56
N TYR A 66 2.98 18.83 10.42
CA TYR A 66 4.13 19.70 10.24
C TYR A 66 5.33 18.88 9.80
N ALA A 67 6.09 19.41 8.84
CA ALA A 67 7.23 18.69 8.28
C ALA A 67 8.31 19.63 7.74
N HIS A 68 9.45 19.05 7.34
CA HIS A 68 10.55 19.75 6.71
C HIS A 68 10.56 19.44 5.21
N ARG A 69 10.50 20.46 4.36
CA ARG A 69 10.50 20.31 2.89
C ARG A 69 11.69 19.49 2.39
N CYS A 70 12.86 19.71 2.96
CA CYS A 70 14.06 18.98 2.56
C CYS A 70 13.91 17.47 2.79
N VAL A 71 13.38 17.05 3.94
CA VAL A 71 13.16 15.63 4.25
C VAL A 71 12.13 15.02 3.30
N LEU A 72 11.01 15.72 3.11
CA LEU A 72 9.96 15.27 2.20
C LEU A 72 10.46 15.15 0.75
N ALA A 73 11.22 16.16 0.28
CA ALA A 73 11.70 16.18 -1.10
C ALA A 73 12.81 15.14 -1.39
N VAL A 74 13.58 14.74 -0.40
CA VAL A 74 14.59 13.69 -0.55
C VAL A 74 13.92 12.32 -0.66
N GLY A 75 12.94 12.03 0.20
CA GLY A 75 12.34 10.70 0.29
C GLY A 75 11.13 10.47 -0.60
N SER A 76 10.56 11.53 -1.22
CA SER A 76 9.33 11.47 -2.01
C SER A 76 9.46 12.21 -3.34
N GLN A 77 9.21 11.49 -4.43
CA GLN A 77 9.19 12.09 -5.78
C GLN A 77 8.07 13.13 -5.93
N PHE A 78 6.92 12.87 -5.32
CA PHE A 78 5.79 13.81 -5.31
C PHE A 78 6.18 15.14 -4.66
N PHE A 79 6.73 15.11 -3.45
CA PHE A 79 7.14 16.32 -2.75
C PHE A 79 8.34 16.99 -3.40
N LYS A 80 9.26 16.22 -3.96
CA LYS A 80 10.36 16.77 -4.75
C LYS A 80 9.83 17.60 -5.92
N ALA A 81 8.96 17.03 -6.75
CA ALA A 81 8.36 17.74 -7.87
C ALA A 81 7.55 18.97 -7.41
N LEU A 82 6.83 18.83 -6.29
CA LEU A 82 6.01 19.89 -5.72
C LEU A 82 6.84 21.11 -5.28
N TYR A 83 7.99 20.90 -4.66
CA TYR A 83 8.82 21.98 -4.10
C TYR A 83 9.91 22.49 -5.06
N THR A 84 10.30 21.70 -6.07
CA THR A 84 11.33 22.09 -7.05
C THR A 84 10.75 22.45 -8.43
N GLY A 85 9.48 22.16 -8.67
CA GLY A 85 8.84 22.29 -9.99
C GLY A 85 8.49 23.73 -10.42
N GLY A 86 8.92 24.77 -9.69
CA GLY A 86 8.72 26.17 -10.06
C GLY A 86 7.28 26.68 -10.09
N MET A 87 6.31 25.87 -9.67
CA MET A 87 4.95 26.35 -9.51
C MET A 87 4.84 27.34 -8.35
N PRO A 88 4.14 28.47 -8.52
CA PRO A 88 3.94 29.42 -7.43
C PRO A 88 3.23 28.70 -6.27
N GLU A 89 3.84 28.74 -5.10
CA GLU A 89 3.25 28.17 -3.91
C GLU A 89 1.94 28.88 -3.56
N LYS A 90 0.85 28.13 -3.58
CA LYS A 90 -0.39 28.62 -2.95
C LYS A 90 -0.11 28.75 -1.46
N LYS A 91 -0.37 29.95 -0.91
CA LYS A 91 -0.29 30.20 0.53
C LYS A 91 -1.31 29.33 1.26
N GLY A 92 -0.88 28.59 2.28
CA GLY A 92 -1.74 27.76 3.11
C GLY A 92 -1.36 26.29 3.11
N PRO A 93 -1.96 25.47 4.02
CA PRO A 93 -1.72 24.06 4.11
C PRO A 93 -2.12 23.34 2.80
N LYS A 94 -1.26 22.45 2.32
CA LYS A 94 -1.56 21.61 1.15
C LYS A 94 -2.43 20.45 1.59
N SER A 95 -3.59 20.30 0.93
CA SER A 95 -4.51 19.19 1.19
C SER A 95 -4.11 17.97 0.38
N LEU A 96 -4.15 16.80 1.02
CA LEU A 96 -3.93 15.47 0.45
C LEU A 96 -5.19 14.62 0.70
N ASP A 97 -6.28 14.99 0.05
CA ASP A 97 -7.62 14.43 0.30
C ASP A 97 -7.78 12.95 -0.08
N GLN A 98 -6.78 12.37 -0.71
CA GLN A 98 -6.79 10.96 -1.15
C GLN A 98 -6.20 9.99 -0.11
N LEU A 99 -5.61 10.50 0.94
CA LEU A 99 -4.95 9.72 1.99
C LEU A 99 -5.69 9.85 3.31
N SER A 100 -5.69 8.78 4.11
CA SER A 100 -6.11 8.88 5.50
C SER A 100 -4.98 9.45 6.37
N ALA A 101 -5.33 10.14 7.45
CA ALA A 101 -4.36 10.71 8.39
C ALA A 101 -3.43 9.62 8.98
N VAL A 102 -3.97 8.43 9.29
CA VAL A 102 -3.21 7.30 9.84
C VAL A 102 -2.18 6.78 8.82
N THR A 103 -2.59 6.60 7.58
CA THR A 103 -1.71 6.13 6.50
C THR A 103 -0.62 7.16 6.20
N PHE A 104 -0.99 8.44 6.20
CA PHE A 104 -0.02 9.51 5.95
C PHE A 104 1.00 9.64 7.09
N GLU A 105 0.59 9.49 8.37
CA GLU A 105 1.53 9.48 9.50
C GLU A 105 2.51 8.31 9.40
N ALA A 106 2.06 7.11 8.99
CA ALA A 106 2.95 5.98 8.77
C ALA A 106 3.98 6.27 7.66
N ALA A 107 3.54 6.87 6.55
CA ALA A 107 4.45 7.28 5.47
C ALA A 107 5.43 8.39 5.91
N LEU A 108 4.98 9.36 6.72
CA LEU A 108 5.85 10.38 7.31
C LEU A 108 6.88 9.77 8.25
N THR A 109 6.47 8.86 9.12
CA THR A 109 7.38 8.15 10.03
C THR A 109 8.46 7.41 9.24
N TRP A 110 8.07 6.72 8.17
CA TRP A 110 9.03 6.11 7.26
C TRP A 110 10.04 7.11 6.67
N LEU A 111 9.56 8.26 6.21
CA LEU A 111 10.43 9.30 5.62
C LEU A 111 11.42 9.90 6.61
N TYR A 112 11.11 9.89 7.91
CA TYR A 112 11.96 10.45 8.96
C TYR A 112 12.84 9.43 9.67
N GLU A 113 12.36 8.19 9.81
CA GLU A 113 12.97 7.17 10.68
C GLU A 113 13.45 5.94 9.88
N GLY A 114 13.15 5.87 8.58
CA GLY A 114 13.48 4.72 7.74
C GLY A 114 12.68 3.46 8.08
N SER A 115 11.73 3.59 9.01
CA SER A 115 10.85 2.50 9.45
C SER A 115 9.48 3.02 9.83
N CYS A 116 8.46 2.20 9.75
CA CYS A 116 7.14 2.50 10.30
C CYS A 116 6.48 1.24 10.84
N SER A 117 5.56 1.41 11.80
CA SER A 117 4.75 0.33 12.35
C SER A 117 3.29 0.49 11.96
N LEU A 118 2.67 -0.61 11.57
CA LEU A 118 1.25 -0.71 11.30
C LEU A 118 0.58 -1.47 12.44
N VAL A 119 -0.51 -0.91 12.96
CA VAL A 119 -1.29 -1.52 14.05
C VAL A 119 -2.04 -2.76 13.55
N THR A 120 -2.43 -2.76 12.27
CA THR A 120 -3.19 -3.87 11.66
C THR A 120 -2.65 -4.18 10.26
N HIS A 121 -2.83 -5.43 9.83
CA HIS A 121 -2.48 -5.85 8.46
C HIS A 121 -3.32 -5.16 7.38
N ASP A 122 -4.53 -4.71 7.72
CA ASP A 122 -5.42 -3.97 6.81
C ASP A 122 -4.80 -2.65 6.35
N GLY A 123 -3.82 -2.13 7.09
CA GLY A 123 -3.06 -0.94 6.73
C GLY A 123 -2.09 -1.12 5.55
N LEU A 124 -1.76 -2.36 5.13
CA LEU A 124 -0.78 -2.60 4.07
C LEU A 124 -1.24 -2.07 2.70
N VAL A 125 -2.49 -2.32 2.32
CA VAL A 125 -3.01 -1.86 1.01
C VAL A 125 -3.13 -0.34 0.97
N PRO A 126 -3.74 0.34 1.95
CA PRO A 126 -3.72 1.81 2.01
C PRO A 126 -2.31 2.41 2.02
N LEU A 127 -1.35 1.76 2.70
CA LEU A 127 0.04 2.25 2.73
C LEU A 127 0.75 2.05 1.40
N LEU A 128 0.44 0.96 0.65
CA LEU A 128 0.91 0.77 -0.71
C LEU A 128 0.41 1.90 -1.64
N GLU A 129 -0.90 2.19 -1.58
CA GLU A 129 -1.51 3.28 -2.36
C GLU A 129 -0.90 4.64 -2.01
N ALA A 130 -0.63 4.88 -0.73
CA ALA A 130 0.06 6.08 -0.28
C ALA A 130 1.50 6.17 -0.78
N ALA A 131 2.25 5.07 -0.73
CA ALA A 131 3.63 5.00 -1.21
C ALA A 131 3.71 5.27 -2.72
N ASP A 132 2.77 4.73 -3.50
CA ASP A 132 2.64 5.01 -4.94
C ASP A 132 2.30 6.47 -5.21
N LEU A 133 1.29 7.02 -4.53
CA LEU A 133 0.86 8.41 -4.69
C LEU A 133 1.98 9.40 -4.35
N LEU A 134 2.69 9.14 -3.26
CA LEU A 134 3.79 9.98 -2.79
C LEU A 134 5.11 9.70 -3.53
N GLY A 135 5.18 8.63 -4.32
CA GLY A 135 6.39 8.22 -5.02
C GLY A 135 7.53 7.83 -4.09
N VAL A 136 7.20 7.14 -2.96
CA VAL A 136 8.18 6.63 -1.99
C VAL A 136 8.51 5.19 -2.33
N VAL A 137 9.43 4.99 -3.30
CA VAL A 137 9.76 3.67 -3.84
C VAL A 137 10.22 2.67 -2.77
N PRO A 138 11.14 3.01 -1.84
CA PRO A 138 11.56 2.07 -0.81
C PRO A 138 10.43 1.61 0.12
N LEU A 139 9.49 2.49 0.45
CA LEU A 139 8.31 2.13 1.24
C LEU A 139 7.40 1.18 0.46
N ARG A 140 7.14 1.49 -0.82
CA ARG A 140 6.35 0.63 -1.70
C ARG A 140 6.93 -0.79 -1.75
N ASP A 141 8.23 -0.90 -1.97
CA ASP A 141 8.90 -2.19 -2.08
C ASP A 141 8.85 -2.97 -0.75
N ALA A 142 9.06 -2.31 0.39
CA ALA A 142 8.91 -2.91 1.71
C ALA A 142 7.48 -3.39 2.01
N VAL A 143 6.46 -2.65 1.57
CA VAL A 143 5.05 -3.06 1.70
C VAL A 143 4.77 -4.26 0.80
N VAL A 144 5.25 -4.26 -0.44
CA VAL A 144 5.10 -5.41 -1.37
C VAL A 144 5.72 -6.67 -0.77
N ASP A 145 6.93 -6.59 -0.23
CA ASP A 145 7.59 -7.70 0.44
C ASP A 145 6.80 -8.22 1.65
N ALA A 146 6.22 -7.29 2.42
CA ALA A 146 5.40 -7.65 3.56
C ALA A 146 4.10 -8.37 3.15
N ILE A 147 3.50 -7.98 2.03
CA ILE A 147 2.32 -8.66 1.44
C ILE A 147 2.74 -10.05 0.94
N ILE A 148 3.83 -10.17 0.19
CA ILE A 148 4.32 -11.46 -0.36
C ILE A 148 4.55 -12.48 0.75
N LYS A 149 5.19 -12.08 1.87
CA LYS A 149 5.44 -12.94 3.02
C LYS A 149 4.18 -13.47 3.71
N ARG A 150 3.02 -12.85 3.43
CA ARG A 150 1.73 -13.18 4.04
C ARG A 150 0.71 -13.76 3.07
N LEU A 151 1.13 -14.02 1.84
CA LEU A 151 0.24 -14.62 0.85
C LEU A 151 -0.26 -15.99 1.32
N THR A 152 -1.56 -16.18 1.19
CA THR A 152 -2.25 -17.44 1.44
C THR A 152 -3.06 -17.84 0.21
N PRO A 153 -3.49 -19.10 0.08
CA PRO A 153 -4.40 -19.53 -0.98
C PRO A 153 -5.63 -18.65 -1.12
N ASP A 154 -6.21 -18.23 0.02
CA ASP A 154 -7.43 -17.41 0.03
C ASP A 154 -7.18 -15.97 -0.43
N SER A 155 -5.95 -15.47 -0.23
CA SER A 155 -5.58 -14.09 -0.55
C SER A 155 -4.92 -13.92 -1.92
N CYS A 156 -4.47 -15.00 -2.56
CA CYS A 156 -3.63 -14.92 -3.77
C CYS A 156 -4.35 -14.24 -4.95
N VAL A 157 -5.64 -14.47 -5.14
CA VAL A 157 -6.42 -13.86 -6.24
C VAL A 157 -6.56 -12.36 -6.04
N GLY A 158 -6.86 -11.92 -4.81
CA GLY A 158 -6.94 -10.50 -4.45
C GLY A 158 -5.59 -9.79 -4.61
N ALA A 159 -4.50 -10.44 -4.17
CA ALA A 159 -3.15 -9.94 -4.33
C ALA A 159 -2.73 -9.81 -5.79
N TRP A 160 -3.12 -10.76 -6.64
CA TRP A 160 -2.89 -10.67 -8.09
C TRP A 160 -3.63 -9.48 -8.70
N GLY A 161 -4.90 -9.25 -8.32
CA GLY A 161 -5.67 -8.08 -8.75
C GLY A 161 -5.01 -6.76 -8.31
N LEU A 162 -4.50 -6.69 -7.09
CA LEU A 162 -3.74 -5.54 -6.57
C LEU A 162 -2.45 -5.33 -7.37
N ALA A 163 -1.68 -6.39 -7.60
CA ALA A 163 -0.44 -6.35 -8.38
C ALA A 163 -0.66 -5.85 -9.81
N SER A 164 -1.76 -6.24 -10.44
CA SER A 164 -2.11 -5.80 -11.79
C SER A 164 -2.48 -4.32 -11.84
N ARG A 165 -3.17 -3.79 -10.83
CA ARG A 165 -3.54 -2.36 -10.75
C ARG A 165 -2.34 -1.44 -10.55
N HIS A 166 -1.40 -1.86 -9.73
CA HIS A 166 -0.22 -1.05 -9.36
C HIS A 166 1.04 -1.40 -10.15
N ILE A 167 0.93 -2.31 -11.14
CA ILE A 167 2.05 -2.77 -11.98
C ILE A 167 3.21 -3.25 -11.10
N LEU A 168 2.93 -4.28 -10.27
CA LEU A 168 3.86 -4.86 -9.30
C LEU A 168 4.25 -6.30 -9.70
N PRO A 169 5.19 -6.50 -10.65
CA PRO A 169 5.58 -7.83 -11.12
C PRO A 169 5.96 -8.80 -10.01
N PRO A 170 6.76 -8.42 -8.98
CA PRO A 170 7.13 -9.34 -7.91
C PRO A 170 5.92 -9.90 -7.15
N LEU A 171 4.91 -9.06 -6.88
CA LEU A 171 3.69 -9.47 -6.21
C LEU A 171 2.82 -10.34 -7.13
N ALA A 172 2.74 -10.01 -8.42
CA ALA A 172 1.98 -10.78 -9.40
C ALA A 172 2.53 -12.20 -9.53
N ASP A 173 3.86 -12.35 -9.62
CA ASP A 173 4.53 -13.64 -9.74
C ASP A 173 4.37 -14.49 -8.46
N ALA A 174 4.51 -13.86 -7.29
CA ALA A 174 4.29 -14.54 -6.01
C ALA A 174 2.83 -15.01 -5.85
N ALA A 175 1.87 -14.15 -6.15
CA ALA A 175 0.45 -14.46 -6.09
C ALA A 175 0.08 -15.59 -7.05
N ARG A 176 0.57 -15.53 -8.29
CA ARG A 176 0.36 -16.59 -9.29
C ARG A 176 0.90 -17.93 -8.82
N ARG A 177 2.09 -17.95 -8.24
CA ARG A 177 2.70 -19.18 -7.72
C ARG A 177 1.83 -19.81 -6.64
N VAL A 178 1.40 -19.04 -5.64
CA VAL A 178 0.51 -19.52 -4.57
C VAL A 178 -0.82 -20.04 -5.12
N CYS A 179 -1.41 -19.37 -6.10
CA CYS A 179 -2.64 -19.84 -6.76
C CYS A 179 -2.43 -21.20 -7.44
N LEU A 180 -1.33 -21.39 -8.19
CA LEU A 180 -1.04 -22.64 -8.88
C LEU A 180 -0.78 -23.79 -7.91
N GLU A 181 0.01 -23.56 -6.85
CA GLU A 181 0.29 -24.54 -5.80
C GLU A 181 -0.99 -25.01 -5.11
N SER A 182 -1.89 -24.06 -4.82
CA SER A 182 -3.18 -24.37 -4.20
C SER A 182 -4.09 -25.19 -5.11
N PHE A 183 -4.12 -24.86 -6.40
CA PHE A 183 -4.92 -25.58 -7.39
C PHE A 183 -4.42 -27.00 -7.57
N THR A 184 -3.12 -27.22 -7.65
CA THR A 184 -2.53 -28.56 -7.76
C THR A 184 -2.79 -29.41 -6.52
N ALA A 185 -2.75 -28.82 -5.32
CA ALA A 185 -3.10 -29.53 -4.07
C ALA A 185 -4.57 -29.98 -4.04
N LEU A 186 -5.49 -29.15 -4.50
CA LEU A 186 -6.92 -29.48 -4.56
C LEU A 186 -7.21 -30.59 -5.61
N THR A 187 -6.54 -30.56 -6.76
CA THR A 187 -6.72 -31.61 -7.78
C THR A 187 -6.12 -32.94 -7.36
N ALA A 188 -4.99 -32.94 -6.63
CA ALA A 188 -4.39 -34.15 -6.10
C ALA A 188 -5.26 -34.80 -5.02
N SER A 189 -5.84 -34.01 -4.11
CA SER A 189 -6.74 -34.53 -3.06
C SER A 189 -8.08 -35.03 -3.61
N GLY A 190 -8.54 -34.51 -4.72
CA GLY A 190 -9.74 -34.98 -5.42
C GLY A 190 -9.56 -36.29 -6.18
N ALA A 191 -8.35 -36.62 -6.60
CA ALA A 191 -8.04 -37.84 -7.32
C ALA A 191 -8.04 -39.10 -6.43
N ASP A 192 -7.74 -38.96 -5.13
CA ASP A 192 -7.74 -40.08 -4.17
C ASP A 192 -9.15 -40.54 -3.70
N GLN A 193 -10.19 -39.78 -4.01
CA GLN A 193 -11.55 -40.13 -3.60
C GLN A 193 -12.34 -40.96 -4.64
N HIS A 194 -11.72 -41.31 -5.77
CA HIS A 194 -12.33 -42.09 -6.83
C HIS A 194 -11.53 -43.36 -7.18
N GLN A 195 -11.16 -44.17 -6.16
CA GLN A 195 -10.84 -45.57 -6.38
C GLN A 195 -12.02 -46.45 -5.92
N PRO A 196 -12.54 -47.31 -6.80
CA PRO A 196 -13.65 -48.22 -6.55
C PRO A 196 -13.29 -49.31 -5.56
#